data_caf58854fdf31e5b9657abfcfbc337b5
#
_entry.id   caf58854fdf31e5b9657abfcfbc337b5
#
_cell.length_a   1.000
_cell.length_b   1.000
_cell.length_c   1.000
_cell.angle_alpha   90.00
_cell.angle_beta   90.00
_cell.angle_gamma   90.00
#
_symmetry.space_group_name_H-M   'P 1'
#
loop_
_entity.id
_entity.type
_entity.pdbx_description
1 polymer ?
#
loop_
_entity_poly.entity_id
_entity_poly.type
_entity_poly.pdbx_seq_one_letter_code
_entity_poly.pdbx_strand_id
1 'polypeptide(L)'
;MLTMKDIIRDGHPTLRQKAAELELPLTKEEKETLIAMREFLVNSQDEEIAKRYGLRSGVGLAAPQINISKRMIAVLIPDDGSGKSYDYMLVNPKIVSHSVQEAYLPTGEGCLSVDDNVAGLVHRHNRITIKAKDIEGNDIQLRLKGYPAIVFQHEIDHLNGVMFYDHIDKDHPLQPHTDAVEAVAYTHL
;
A
#
# COMPACT_ATOMS: atom_id res chain seq x y z
N MET A 1 13.72 -0.92 -14.97
CA MET A 1 13.15 0.12 -14.07
C MET A 1 11.67 0.27 -14.38
N LEU A 2 10.82 0.15 -13.35
CA LEU A 2 9.37 0.38 -13.49
C LEU A 2 9.09 1.88 -13.62
N THR A 3 8.11 2.21 -14.46
CA THR A 3 7.62 3.58 -14.66
C THR A 3 6.09 3.61 -14.54
N MET A 4 5.49 4.78 -14.66
CA MET A 4 4.02 4.91 -14.64
C MET A 4 3.33 4.12 -15.75
N LYS A 5 4.04 3.78 -16.83
CA LYS A 5 3.50 2.94 -17.92
C LYS A 5 3.28 1.49 -17.48
N ASP A 6 4.02 1.02 -16.48
CA ASP A 6 3.90 -0.33 -15.96
C ASP A 6 2.77 -0.46 -14.94
N ILE A 7 2.30 0.66 -14.40
CA ILE A 7 1.21 0.69 -13.42
C ILE A 7 -0.12 0.70 -14.14
N ILE A 8 -0.89 -0.38 -13.96
CA ILE A 8 -2.24 -0.47 -14.54
C ILE A 8 -3.20 0.44 -13.77
N ARG A 9 -4.20 0.93 -14.48
CA ARG A 9 -5.14 1.93 -13.96
C ARG A 9 -6.47 1.30 -13.60
N ASP A 10 -7.20 2.02 -12.77
CA ASP A 10 -8.55 1.68 -12.33
C ASP A 10 -9.43 1.29 -13.53
N GLY A 11 -10.19 0.22 -13.36
CA GLY A 11 -10.96 -0.42 -14.44
C GLY A 11 -10.26 -1.64 -15.05
N HIS A 12 -8.96 -1.82 -14.85
CA HIS A 12 -8.26 -3.02 -15.32
C HIS A 12 -8.69 -4.23 -14.47
N PRO A 13 -9.06 -5.37 -15.09
CA PRO A 13 -9.60 -6.53 -14.36
C PRO A 13 -8.70 -7.08 -13.26
N THR A 14 -7.37 -7.03 -13.44
CA THR A 14 -6.42 -7.56 -12.46
C THR A 14 -6.55 -6.87 -11.10
N LEU A 15 -6.94 -5.60 -11.06
CA LEU A 15 -7.12 -4.85 -9.81
C LEU A 15 -8.31 -5.35 -8.98
N ARG A 16 -9.21 -6.11 -9.57
CA ARG A 16 -10.39 -6.69 -8.91
C ARG A 16 -10.28 -8.17 -8.62
N GLN A 17 -9.13 -8.78 -8.91
CA GLN A 17 -8.88 -10.18 -8.63
C GLN A 17 -8.29 -10.35 -7.24
N LYS A 18 -8.53 -11.52 -6.65
CA LYS A 18 -7.79 -11.98 -5.47
C LYS A 18 -6.45 -12.53 -5.94
N ALA A 19 -5.36 -11.93 -5.49
CA ALA A 19 -4.01 -12.36 -5.86
C ALA A 19 -3.68 -13.73 -5.25
N ALA A 20 -2.90 -14.50 -5.97
CA ALA A 20 -2.49 -15.84 -5.56
C ALA A 20 -1.35 -15.80 -4.53
N GLU A 21 -1.41 -16.68 -3.55
CA GLU A 21 -0.28 -16.91 -2.64
C GLU A 21 0.92 -17.45 -3.42
N LEU A 22 2.10 -17.06 -2.97
CA LEU A 22 3.36 -17.51 -3.53
C LEU A 22 3.89 -18.73 -2.77
N GLU A 23 4.44 -19.67 -3.52
CA GLU A 23 5.22 -20.75 -2.93
C GLU A 23 6.62 -20.27 -2.57
N LEU A 24 7.19 -20.82 -1.53
CA LEU A 24 8.53 -20.50 -1.06
C LEU A 24 9.47 -21.68 -1.27
N PRO A 25 10.74 -21.43 -1.61
CA PRO A 25 11.36 -20.12 -1.85
C PRO A 25 10.84 -19.46 -3.13
N LEU A 26 10.92 -18.13 -3.17
CA LEU A 26 10.56 -17.37 -4.36
C LEU A 26 11.46 -17.74 -5.54
N THR A 27 10.89 -17.71 -6.74
CA THR A 27 11.67 -17.81 -7.97
C THR A 27 12.55 -16.57 -8.15
N LYS A 28 13.57 -16.68 -8.99
CA LYS A 28 14.41 -15.53 -9.35
C LYS A 28 13.57 -14.37 -9.91
N GLU A 29 12.63 -14.67 -10.79
CA GLU A 29 11.74 -13.68 -11.38
C GLU A 29 10.87 -12.98 -10.34
N GLU A 30 10.32 -13.73 -9.40
CA GLU A 30 9.51 -13.17 -8.32
C GLU A 30 10.32 -12.24 -7.41
N LYS A 31 11.56 -12.63 -7.07
CA LYS A 31 12.48 -11.78 -6.31
C LYS A 31 12.81 -10.49 -7.06
N GLU A 32 13.14 -10.60 -8.34
CA GLU A 32 13.45 -9.44 -9.19
C GLU A 32 12.25 -8.49 -9.29
N THR A 33 11.04 -9.02 -9.41
CA THR A 33 9.80 -8.24 -9.44
C THR A 33 9.62 -7.44 -8.15
N LEU A 34 9.76 -8.09 -7.01
CA LEU A 34 9.58 -7.45 -5.71
C LEU A 34 10.64 -6.36 -5.46
N ILE A 35 11.88 -6.62 -5.84
CA ILE A 35 12.96 -5.62 -5.79
C ILE A 35 12.64 -4.44 -6.70
N ALA A 36 12.14 -4.69 -7.91
CA ALA A 36 11.75 -3.63 -8.85
C ALA A 36 10.62 -2.76 -8.32
N MET A 37 9.65 -3.36 -7.60
CA MET A 37 8.57 -2.62 -6.94
C MET A 37 9.11 -1.66 -5.88
N ARG A 38 10.02 -2.14 -5.03
CA ARG A 38 10.68 -1.28 -4.04
C ARG A 38 11.49 -0.16 -4.72
N GLU A 39 12.25 -0.51 -5.75
CA GLU A 39 13.03 0.46 -6.51
C GLU A 39 12.14 1.57 -7.11
N PHE A 40 10.95 1.20 -7.60
CA PHE A 40 9.97 2.20 -8.07
C PHE A 40 9.63 3.22 -6.97
N LEU A 41 9.39 2.76 -5.75
CA LEU A 41 9.08 3.66 -4.63
C LEU A 41 10.27 4.57 -4.31
N VAL A 42 11.48 4.02 -4.26
CA VAL A 42 12.71 4.80 -4.05
C VAL A 42 12.83 5.90 -5.13
N ASN A 43 12.70 5.52 -6.38
CA ASN A 43 12.79 6.45 -7.51
C ASN A 43 11.69 7.50 -7.49
N SER A 44 10.47 7.11 -7.11
CA SER A 44 9.33 8.03 -7.04
C SER A 44 9.47 9.08 -5.93
N GLN A 45 10.27 8.80 -4.93
CA GLN A 45 10.54 9.69 -3.81
C GLN A 45 11.81 10.54 -4.00
N ASP A 46 12.58 10.27 -5.05
CA ASP A 46 13.72 11.08 -5.46
C ASP A 46 13.23 12.14 -6.45
N GLU A 47 13.37 13.41 -6.06
CA GLU A 47 12.82 14.53 -6.82
C GLU A 47 13.35 14.61 -8.26
N GLU A 48 14.66 14.37 -8.46
CA GLU A 48 15.29 14.41 -9.80
C GLU A 48 14.85 13.23 -10.66
N ILE A 49 14.85 12.02 -10.10
CA ILE A 49 14.47 10.81 -10.82
C ILE A 49 12.99 10.83 -11.16
N ALA A 50 12.15 11.21 -10.20
CA ALA A 50 10.71 11.30 -10.41
C ALA A 50 10.37 12.30 -11.53
N LYS A 51 11.03 13.46 -11.54
CA LYS A 51 10.84 14.46 -12.60
C LYS A 51 11.29 13.95 -13.96
N ARG A 52 12.46 13.32 -14.00
CA ARG A 52 13.05 12.79 -15.25
C ARG A 52 12.15 11.76 -15.92
N TYR A 53 11.57 10.87 -15.15
CA TYR A 53 10.77 9.75 -15.64
C TYR A 53 9.27 9.94 -15.49
N GLY A 54 8.81 11.09 -15.00
CA GLY A 54 7.39 11.38 -14.82
C GLY A 54 6.71 10.49 -13.79
N LEU A 55 7.41 10.15 -12.69
CA LEU A 55 6.88 9.27 -11.65
C LEU A 55 6.03 10.06 -10.65
N ARG A 56 4.88 9.52 -10.29
CA ARG A 56 4.12 9.99 -9.13
C ARG A 56 4.75 9.40 -7.88
N SER A 57 4.95 10.23 -6.86
CA SER A 57 5.48 9.78 -5.58
C SER A 57 4.49 8.83 -4.89
N GLY A 58 5.00 7.72 -4.39
CA GLY A 58 4.22 6.74 -3.65
C GLY A 58 5.00 6.16 -2.49
N VAL A 59 4.29 5.65 -1.49
CA VAL A 59 4.86 5.00 -0.31
C VAL A 59 4.56 3.50 -0.26
N GLY A 60 3.70 3.01 -1.15
CA GLY A 60 3.33 1.61 -1.25
C GLY A 60 2.97 1.18 -2.66
N LEU A 61 3.23 -0.07 -2.97
CA LEU A 61 2.90 -0.68 -4.26
C LEU A 61 2.63 -2.17 -4.06
N ALA A 62 1.53 -2.64 -4.64
CA ALA A 62 1.16 -4.06 -4.66
C ALA A 62 1.37 -4.65 -6.05
N ALA A 63 1.76 -5.93 -6.12
CA ALA A 63 2.04 -6.60 -7.39
C ALA A 63 0.87 -6.54 -8.40
N PRO A 64 -0.41 -6.64 -7.99
CA PRO A 64 -1.52 -6.45 -8.94
C PRO A 64 -1.49 -5.11 -9.67
N GLN A 65 -0.93 -4.05 -9.08
CA GLN A 65 -0.82 -2.74 -9.74
C GLN A 65 0.17 -2.72 -10.90
N ILE A 66 1.04 -3.71 -10.99
CA ILE A 66 1.91 -3.92 -12.16
C ILE A 66 1.47 -5.16 -12.95
N ASN A 67 0.19 -5.49 -12.86
CA ASN A 67 -0.46 -6.59 -13.59
C ASN A 67 0.11 -7.98 -13.25
N ILE A 68 0.53 -8.16 -12.01
CA ILE A 68 1.01 -9.46 -11.49
C ILE A 68 0.11 -9.84 -10.32
N SER A 69 -0.77 -10.83 -10.54
CA SER A 69 -1.76 -11.26 -9.54
C SER A 69 -1.14 -12.21 -8.51
N LYS A 70 -0.15 -11.71 -7.77
CA LYS A 70 0.58 -12.44 -6.72
C LYS A 70 0.62 -11.59 -5.45
N ARG A 71 0.63 -12.27 -4.29
CA ARG A 71 0.56 -11.62 -2.99
C ARG A 71 1.92 -11.08 -2.55
N MET A 72 2.36 -10.01 -3.20
CA MET A 72 3.57 -9.27 -2.86
C MET A 72 3.26 -7.80 -2.73
N ILE A 73 3.84 -7.13 -1.73
CA ILE A 73 3.76 -5.68 -1.57
C ILE A 73 5.13 -5.11 -1.21
N ALA A 74 5.36 -3.87 -1.60
CA ALA A 74 6.48 -3.06 -1.13
C ALA A 74 5.94 -1.82 -0.44
N VAL A 75 6.53 -1.45 0.69
CA VAL A 75 6.19 -0.24 1.44
C VAL A 75 7.46 0.49 1.79
N LEU A 76 7.51 1.78 1.48
CA LEU A 76 8.64 2.64 1.79
C LEU A 76 8.12 3.99 2.32
N ILE A 77 8.11 4.11 3.64
CA ILE A 77 7.68 5.34 4.32
C ILE A 77 8.92 5.97 4.96
N PRO A 78 9.36 7.15 4.47
CA PRO A 78 10.53 7.81 5.02
C PRO A 78 10.29 8.31 6.44
N ASP A 79 11.37 8.52 7.19
CA ASP A 79 11.31 9.10 8.52
C ASP A 79 10.77 10.54 8.45
N ASP A 80 9.76 10.79 9.23
CA ASP A 80 9.10 12.10 9.34
C ASP A 80 9.69 13.01 10.43
N GLY A 81 10.84 12.61 11.01
CA GLY A 81 11.45 13.27 12.15
C GLY A 81 11.15 12.60 13.49
N SER A 82 10.31 11.57 13.50
CA SER A 82 10.03 10.78 14.72
C SER A 82 11.09 9.70 15.01
N GLY A 83 12.01 9.49 14.08
CA GLY A 83 13.00 8.43 14.14
C GLY A 83 12.48 7.08 13.62
N LYS A 84 11.29 7.04 13.06
CA LYS A 84 10.68 5.82 12.51
C LYS A 84 10.55 5.92 10.99
N SER A 85 11.06 4.89 10.33
CA SER A 85 10.88 4.70 8.88
C SER A 85 10.46 3.26 8.63
N TYR A 86 9.84 3.02 7.49
CA TYR A 86 9.34 1.69 7.12
C TYR A 86 9.82 1.37 5.72
N ASP A 87 10.56 0.27 5.60
CA ASP A 87 11.12 -0.19 4.34
C ASP A 87 10.96 -1.71 4.31
N TYR A 88 9.88 -2.17 3.68
CA TYR A 88 9.50 -3.58 3.71
C TYR A 88 9.12 -4.09 2.34
N MET A 89 9.61 -5.27 2.02
CA MET A 89 9.17 -6.11 0.91
C MET A 89 8.53 -7.36 1.52
N LEU A 90 7.22 -7.51 1.39
CA LEU A 90 6.48 -8.58 2.05
C LEU A 90 5.86 -9.54 1.04
N VAL A 91 5.95 -10.82 1.36
CA VAL A 91 5.38 -11.94 0.61
C VAL A 91 4.29 -12.58 1.46
N ASN A 92 3.13 -12.83 0.87
CA ASN A 92 1.97 -13.42 1.53
C ASN A 92 1.59 -12.69 2.84
N PRO A 93 1.49 -11.35 2.84
CA PRO A 93 1.14 -10.63 4.05
C PRO A 93 -0.29 -10.94 4.48
N LYS A 94 -0.49 -11.07 5.79
CA LYS A 94 -1.78 -11.36 6.38
C LYS A 94 -1.97 -10.56 7.66
N ILE A 95 -3.10 -9.86 7.77
CA ILE A 95 -3.51 -9.20 9.02
C ILE A 95 -4.05 -10.27 9.95
N VAL A 96 -3.38 -10.48 11.07
CA VAL A 96 -3.73 -11.54 12.04
C VAL A 96 -4.49 -11.00 13.25
N SER A 97 -4.38 -9.70 13.52
CA SER A 97 -5.17 -9.01 14.54
C SER A 97 -5.30 -7.54 14.21
N HIS A 98 -6.33 -6.91 14.74
CA HIS A 98 -6.57 -5.49 14.54
C HIS A 98 -7.35 -4.88 15.70
N SER A 99 -7.26 -3.56 15.86
CA SER A 99 -8.07 -2.81 16.80
C SER A 99 -9.52 -2.68 16.33
N VAL A 100 -10.42 -2.48 17.29
CA VAL A 100 -11.79 -2.03 16.99
C VAL A 100 -11.77 -0.56 16.61
N GLN A 101 -10.92 0.24 17.28
CA GLN A 101 -10.77 1.66 16.96
C GLN A 101 -10.29 1.82 15.52
N GLU A 102 -10.94 2.73 14.80
CA GLU A 102 -10.61 3.08 13.43
C GLU A 102 -9.75 4.35 13.38
N ALA A 103 -9.02 4.50 12.28
CA ALA A 103 -8.28 5.70 11.93
C ALA A 103 -8.54 6.06 10.45
N TYR A 104 -8.35 7.32 10.12
CA TYR A 104 -8.50 7.81 8.76
C TYR A 104 -7.55 8.98 8.51
N LEU A 105 -7.25 9.24 7.24
CA LEU A 105 -6.52 10.44 6.82
C LEU A 105 -7.52 11.56 6.54
N PRO A 106 -7.40 12.73 7.18
CA PRO A 106 -8.36 13.82 7.00
C PRO A 106 -8.51 14.28 5.55
N THR A 107 -7.46 14.16 4.75
CA THR A 107 -7.45 14.53 3.34
C THR A 107 -7.87 13.40 2.41
N GLY A 108 -8.25 12.24 2.95
CA GLY A 108 -8.54 11.05 2.17
C GLY A 108 -7.30 10.32 1.69
N GLU A 109 -7.51 9.34 0.83
CA GLU A 109 -6.42 8.55 0.27
C GLU A 109 -6.29 8.77 -1.23
N GLY A 110 -5.13 8.45 -1.77
CA GLY A 110 -4.86 8.37 -3.19
C GLY A 110 -4.28 7.01 -3.55
N CYS A 111 -4.08 6.75 -4.82
CA CYS A 111 -3.53 5.49 -5.31
C CYS A 111 -2.84 5.73 -6.65
N LEU A 112 -1.68 5.09 -6.85
CA LEU A 112 -0.95 5.17 -8.12
C LEU A 112 -1.76 4.65 -9.31
N SER A 113 -2.72 3.76 -9.06
CA SER A 113 -3.63 3.21 -10.08
C SER A 113 -4.87 4.05 -10.32
N VAL A 114 -5.07 5.15 -9.59
CA VAL A 114 -6.22 6.04 -9.70
C VAL A 114 -5.71 7.44 -10.03
N ASP A 115 -5.97 7.89 -11.25
CA ASP A 115 -5.49 9.20 -11.73
C ASP A 115 -6.31 10.35 -11.17
N ASP A 116 -7.60 10.12 -10.94
CA ASP A 116 -8.51 11.14 -10.41
C ASP A 116 -8.40 11.24 -8.88
N ASN A 117 -8.66 12.45 -8.38
CA ASN A 117 -8.77 12.66 -6.96
C ASN A 117 -10.19 12.27 -6.50
N VAL A 118 -10.30 11.21 -5.72
CA VAL A 118 -11.57 10.73 -5.17
C VAL A 118 -11.68 11.20 -3.72
N ALA A 119 -12.57 12.18 -3.49
CA ALA A 119 -12.80 12.74 -2.17
C ALA A 119 -13.56 11.77 -1.26
N GLY A 120 -13.21 11.75 0.01
CA GLY A 120 -13.90 10.99 1.04
C GLY A 120 -12.95 10.37 2.04
N LEU A 121 -13.49 10.03 3.21
CA LEU A 121 -12.73 9.42 4.29
C LEU A 121 -12.72 7.91 4.12
N VAL A 122 -11.54 7.32 4.28
CA VAL A 122 -11.34 5.87 4.26
C VAL A 122 -11.04 5.44 5.70
N HIS A 123 -12.02 4.80 6.33
CA HIS A 123 -11.85 4.30 7.69
C HIS A 123 -11.17 2.95 7.66
N ARG A 124 -10.09 2.83 8.43
CA ARG A 124 -9.28 1.62 8.56
C ARG A 124 -9.02 1.33 10.02
N HIS A 125 -8.54 0.14 10.33
CA HIS A 125 -8.12 -0.17 11.69
C HIS A 125 -6.93 0.71 12.08
N ASN A 126 -7.01 1.32 13.28
CA ASN A 126 -5.93 2.17 13.78
C ASN A 126 -4.67 1.37 14.12
N ARG A 127 -4.84 0.11 14.56
CA ARG A 127 -3.72 -0.79 14.89
C ARG A 127 -3.94 -2.13 14.20
N ILE A 128 -2.87 -2.67 13.64
CA ILE A 128 -2.87 -4.00 13.04
C ILE A 128 -1.60 -4.76 13.41
N THR A 129 -1.70 -6.08 13.38
CA THR A 129 -0.54 -6.97 13.40
C THR A 129 -0.54 -7.75 12.09
N ILE A 130 0.58 -7.71 11.39
CA ILE A 130 0.78 -8.43 10.13
C ILE A 130 1.78 -9.55 10.34
N LYS A 131 1.48 -10.73 9.79
CA LYS A 131 2.45 -11.79 9.57
C LYS A 131 2.69 -11.95 8.08
N ALA A 132 3.95 -12.12 7.71
CA ALA A 132 4.36 -12.25 6.31
C ALA A 132 5.69 -12.99 6.22
N LYS A 133 6.17 -13.17 5.00
CA LYS A 133 7.53 -13.62 4.72
C LYS A 133 8.31 -12.47 4.08
N ASP A 134 9.60 -12.40 4.32
CA ASP A 134 10.47 -11.50 3.57
C ASP A 134 10.89 -12.14 2.23
N ILE A 135 11.71 -11.43 1.46
CA ILE A 135 12.16 -11.89 0.15
C ILE A 135 13.02 -13.18 0.22
N GLU A 136 13.62 -13.46 1.37
CA GLU A 136 14.42 -14.67 1.61
C GLU A 136 13.61 -15.81 2.25
N GLY A 137 12.32 -15.59 2.50
CA GLY A 137 11.43 -16.57 3.11
C GLY A 137 11.43 -16.59 4.63
N ASN A 138 12.08 -15.63 5.28
CA ASN A 138 12.09 -15.51 6.74
C ASN A 138 10.75 -14.95 7.24
N ASP A 139 10.34 -15.38 8.44
CA ASP A 139 9.14 -14.87 9.09
C ASP A 139 9.29 -13.41 9.49
N ILE A 140 8.25 -12.62 9.17
CA ILE A 140 8.14 -11.21 9.57
C ILE A 140 6.85 -11.05 10.35
N GLN A 141 6.92 -10.35 11.48
CA GLN A 141 5.76 -9.90 12.23
C GLN A 141 5.88 -8.40 12.47
N LEU A 142 4.87 -7.64 12.07
CA LEU A 142 4.83 -6.19 12.23
C LEU A 142 3.62 -5.79 13.05
N ARG A 143 3.85 -4.90 14.02
CA ARG A 143 2.79 -4.21 14.76
C ARG A 143 2.81 -2.75 14.35
N LEU A 144 1.71 -2.29 13.77
CA LEU A 144 1.61 -0.98 13.14
C LEU A 144 0.45 -0.19 13.73
N LYS A 145 0.61 1.13 13.79
CA LYS A 145 -0.41 2.05 14.28
C LYS A 145 -0.45 3.31 13.42
N GLY A 146 -1.63 3.86 13.23
CA GLY A 146 -1.83 5.14 12.54
C GLY A 146 -1.47 5.07 11.06
N TYR A 147 -0.75 6.04 10.56
CA TYR A 147 -0.43 6.16 9.13
C TYR A 147 0.22 4.91 8.54
N PRO A 148 1.28 4.32 9.14
CA PRO A 148 1.83 3.07 8.61
C PRO A 148 0.81 1.95 8.54
N ALA A 149 -0.06 1.81 9.55
CA ALA A 149 -1.14 0.80 9.51
C ALA A 149 -2.09 1.05 8.34
N ILE A 150 -2.42 2.30 8.05
CA ILE A 150 -3.27 2.68 6.91
C ILE A 150 -2.60 2.28 5.59
N VAL A 151 -1.32 2.60 5.42
CA VAL A 151 -0.57 2.27 4.20
C VAL A 151 -0.56 0.75 3.94
N PHE A 152 -0.20 -0.04 4.94
CA PHE A 152 -0.14 -1.50 4.78
C PHE A 152 -1.53 -2.09 4.49
N GLN A 153 -2.59 -1.57 5.11
CA GLN A 153 -3.97 -2.02 4.81
C GLN A 153 -4.36 -1.68 3.37
N HIS A 154 -4.01 -0.50 2.88
CA HIS A 154 -4.25 -0.07 1.50
C HIS A 154 -3.60 -1.07 0.51
N GLU A 155 -2.33 -1.43 0.74
CA GLU A 155 -1.62 -2.36 -0.14
C GLU A 155 -2.15 -3.79 -0.05
N ILE A 156 -2.49 -4.27 1.15
CA ILE A 156 -3.07 -5.60 1.34
C ILE A 156 -4.46 -5.68 0.70
N ASP A 157 -5.25 -4.60 0.74
CA ASP A 157 -6.52 -4.52 0.03
C ASP A 157 -6.37 -4.80 -1.47
N HIS A 158 -5.32 -4.27 -2.11
CA HIS A 158 -5.04 -4.56 -3.52
C HIS A 158 -4.88 -6.06 -3.79
N LEU A 159 -4.33 -6.81 -2.84
CA LEU A 159 -4.17 -8.26 -2.97
C LEU A 159 -5.52 -8.99 -2.91
N ASN A 160 -6.56 -8.33 -2.44
CA ASN A 160 -7.92 -8.87 -2.32
C ASN A 160 -8.91 -8.23 -3.31
N GLY A 161 -8.41 -7.46 -4.27
CA GLY A 161 -9.24 -6.80 -5.27
C GLY A 161 -10.05 -5.63 -4.74
N VAL A 162 -9.61 -5.00 -3.64
CA VAL A 162 -10.32 -3.89 -2.99
C VAL A 162 -9.58 -2.58 -3.25
N MET A 163 -10.30 -1.57 -3.73
CA MET A 163 -9.79 -0.23 -3.95
C MET A 163 -10.15 0.67 -2.76
N PHE A 164 -9.33 1.70 -2.49
CA PHE A 164 -9.56 2.56 -1.33
C PHE A 164 -10.94 3.21 -1.34
N TYR A 165 -11.45 3.61 -2.50
CA TYR A 165 -12.74 4.27 -2.61
C TYR A 165 -13.93 3.34 -2.33
N ASP A 166 -13.72 2.02 -2.28
CA ASP A 166 -14.74 1.06 -1.87
C ASP A 166 -15.16 1.28 -0.41
N HIS A 167 -14.28 1.85 0.41
CA HIS A 167 -14.53 2.13 1.83
C HIS A 167 -15.23 3.46 2.08
N ILE A 168 -15.37 4.31 1.06
CA ILE A 168 -15.96 5.64 1.22
C ILE A 168 -17.48 5.51 1.32
N ASP A 169 -18.08 6.12 2.35
CA ASP A 169 -19.53 6.22 2.48
C ASP A 169 -20.08 7.15 1.40
N LYS A 170 -20.93 6.62 0.53
CA LYS A 170 -21.49 7.38 -0.61
C LYS A 170 -22.43 8.49 -0.18
N ASP A 171 -23.13 8.32 0.93
CA ASP A 171 -24.12 9.30 1.43
C ASP A 171 -23.47 10.37 2.29
N HIS A 172 -22.42 10.00 3.05
CA HIS A 172 -21.72 10.90 3.97
C HIS A 172 -20.19 10.74 3.85
N PRO A 173 -19.61 11.09 2.68
CA PRO A 173 -18.19 10.76 2.40
C PRO A 173 -17.19 11.47 3.30
N LEU A 174 -17.55 12.62 3.87
CA LEU A 174 -16.63 13.43 4.70
C LEU A 174 -16.95 13.36 6.19
N GLN A 175 -17.88 12.50 6.59
CA GLN A 175 -18.28 12.36 8.00
C GLN A 175 -17.47 11.27 8.69
N PRO A 176 -16.68 11.62 9.72
CA PRO A 176 -15.96 10.61 10.49
C PRO A 176 -16.91 9.68 11.24
N HIS A 177 -16.53 8.40 11.33
CA HIS A 177 -17.22 7.45 12.21
C HIS A 177 -16.99 7.84 13.68
N THR A 178 -17.95 7.49 14.54
CA THR A 178 -17.84 7.70 15.99
C THR A 178 -16.56 7.03 16.52
N ASP A 179 -15.82 7.76 17.37
CA ASP A 179 -14.57 7.30 18.00
C ASP A 179 -13.40 7.02 17.03
N ALA A 180 -13.55 7.28 15.74
CA ALA A 180 -12.44 7.21 14.81
C ALA A 180 -11.44 8.35 15.07
N VAL A 181 -10.15 8.06 14.90
CA VAL A 181 -9.08 9.04 15.11
C VAL A 181 -8.45 9.47 13.80
N GLU A 182 -8.01 10.71 13.75
CA GLU A 182 -7.24 11.20 12.62
C GLU A 182 -5.80 10.67 12.68
N ALA A 183 -5.32 10.14 11.58
CA ALA A 183 -3.91 9.80 11.42
C ALA A 183 -3.20 10.94 10.69
N VAL A 184 -1.94 11.15 11.03
CA VAL A 184 -1.12 12.19 10.40
C VAL A 184 -0.25 11.54 9.32
N ALA A 185 -0.44 11.99 8.08
CA ALA A 185 0.38 11.58 6.95
C ALA A 185 1.41 12.68 6.66
N TYR A 186 2.67 12.29 6.60
CA TYR A 186 3.76 13.19 6.23
C TYR A 186 4.12 13.10 4.76
N THR A 187 3.60 12.07 4.08
CA THR A 187 3.77 11.83 2.66
C THR A 187 2.43 11.39 2.06
N HIS A 188 2.25 11.60 0.76
CA HIS A 188 1.04 11.12 0.07
C HIS A 188 1.13 9.63 -0.21
N LEU A 189 -0.02 8.96 -0.14
CA LEU A 189 -0.17 7.56 -0.56
C LEU A 189 0.04 7.40 -2.05
#